data_ebc47e2a8f4668de4c0a4365162efa58
#
_entry.id   ebc47e2a8f4668de4c0a4365162efa58
#
_cell.length_a   1.000
_cell.length_b   1.000
_cell.length_c   1.000
_cell.angle_alpha   90.00
_cell.angle_beta   90.00
_cell.angle_gamma   90.00
#
_symmetry.space_group_name_H-M   'P 1'
#
loop_
_entity.id
_entity.type
_entity.pdbx_description
1 polymer ?
#
loop_
_entity_poly.entity_id
_entity_poly.type
_entity_poly.pdbx_seq_one_letter_code
_entity_poly.pdbx_strand_id
1 'polypeptide(L)' 'MITEIGIVAGEIWHYLDEHGEAPFAKVVTGIERSRELALMSLGWLSREGHVIVRQEGKDLHVALRRS' A
#
# COMPACT_ATOMS: atom_id res chain seq x y z
N MET A 1 -1.32 0.25 -17.66
CA MET A 1 -0.49 0.50 -16.45
C MET A 1 -1.16 1.46 -15.47
N ILE A 2 -1.62 2.62 -15.93
CA ILE A 2 -2.29 3.58 -15.02
C ILE A 2 -3.55 2.97 -14.41
N THR A 3 -4.34 2.26 -15.21
CA THR A 3 -5.55 1.59 -14.72
C THR A 3 -5.20 0.54 -13.67
N GLU A 4 -4.13 -0.23 -13.91
CA GLU A 4 -3.69 -1.24 -12.95
C GLU A 4 -3.24 -0.63 -11.64
N ILE A 5 -2.53 0.50 -11.70
CA ILE A 5 -2.10 1.21 -10.50
C ILE A 5 -3.32 1.61 -9.67
N GLY A 6 -4.36 2.12 -10.33
CA GLY A 6 -5.59 2.50 -9.62
C GLY A 6 -6.29 1.32 -8.97
N ILE A 7 -6.37 0.18 -9.67
CA ILE A 7 -6.98 -1.03 -9.14
C ILE A 7 -6.19 -1.54 -7.94
N VAL A 8 -4.87 -1.63 -8.09
CA VAL A 8 -4.01 -2.15 -7.02
C VAL A 8 -3.99 -1.18 -5.83
N ALA A 9 -4.02 0.12 -6.10
CA ALA A 9 -4.13 1.10 -5.02
C ALA A 9 -5.39 0.87 -4.19
N GLY A 10 -6.51 0.59 -4.84
CA GLY A 10 -7.74 0.24 -4.14
C GLY A 10 -7.61 -1.03 -3.31
N GLU A 11 -6.91 -2.03 -3.85
CA GLU A 11 -6.67 -3.28 -3.12
C GLU A 11 -5.82 -3.05 -1.87
N ILE A 12 -4.79 -2.21 -1.98
CA ILE A 12 -3.94 -1.86 -0.84
C ILE A 12 -4.78 -1.14 0.22
N TRP A 13 -5.59 -0.19 -0.21
CA TRP A 13 -6.44 0.57 0.70
C TRP A 13 -7.38 -0.35 1.47
N HIS A 14 -8.04 -1.27 0.76
CA HIS A 14 -8.96 -2.22 1.38
C HIS A 14 -8.25 -3.16 2.34
N TYR A 15 -7.05 -3.63 1.96
CA TYR A 15 -6.27 -4.48 2.85
C TYR A 15 -5.98 -3.76 4.17
N LEU A 16 -5.53 -2.52 4.09
CA LEU A 16 -5.21 -1.74 5.30
C LEU A 16 -6.46 -1.42 6.11
N ASP A 17 -7.57 -1.19 5.45
CA ASP A 17 -8.83 -0.93 6.14
C ASP A 17 -9.29 -2.15 6.95
N GLU A 18 -9.09 -3.35 6.41
CA GLU A 18 -9.47 -4.58 7.08
C GLU A 18 -8.48 -5.01 8.16
N HIS A 19 -7.20 -4.87 7.90
CA HIS A 19 -6.15 -5.45 8.75
C HIS A 19 -5.39 -4.43 9.59
N GLY A 20 -5.54 -3.14 9.30
CA GLY A 20 -4.81 -2.10 9.99
C GLY A 20 -3.40 -1.94 9.46
N GLU A 21 -2.60 -1.17 10.18
CA GLU A 21 -1.20 -0.92 9.80
C GLU A 21 -0.44 -2.24 9.66
N ALA A 22 0.37 -2.34 8.62
CA ALA A 22 1.07 -3.58 8.32
C ALA A 22 2.39 -3.31 7.62
N PRO A 23 3.35 -4.26 7.74
CA PRO A 23 4.55 -4.21 6.91
C PRO A 23 4.17 -4.34 5.44
N PHE A 24 4.89 -3.63 4.59
CA PHE A 24 4.58 -3.65 3.15
C PHE A 24 4.64 -5.07 2.57
N ALA A 25 5.59 -5.88 3.05
CA ALA A 25 5.71 -7.26 2.56
C ALA A 25 4.41 -8.06 2.79
N LYS A 26 3.75 -7.82 3.91
CA LYS A 26 2.47 -8.48 4.20
C LYS A 26 1.37 -7.98 3.27
N VAL A 27 1.37 -6.70 2.97
CA VAL A 27 0.39 -6.13 2.05
C VAL A 27 0.56 -6.75 0.67
N VAL A 28 1.80 -6.84 0.19
CA VAL A 28 2.10 -7.44 -1.13
C VAL A 28 1.58 -8.87 -1.20
N THR A 29 1.86 -9.66 -0.17
CA THR A 29 1.39 -11.04 -0.11
C THR A 29 -0.13 -11.11 -0.05
N GLY A 30 -0.73 -10.23 0.74
CA GLY A 30 -2.18 -10.26 0.95
C GLY A 30 -2.97 -9.88 -0.27
N ILE A 31 -2.48 -8.95 -1.08
CA ILE A 31 -3.19 -8.54 -2.28
C ILE A 31 -2.81 -9.39 -3.50
N GLU A 32 -1.79 -10.25 -3.37
CA GLU A 32 -1.36 -11.18 -4.43
C GLU A 32 -0.99 -10.49 -5.73
N ARG A 33 -0.21 -9.42 -5.60
CA ARG A 33 0.31 -8.68 -6.76
C ARG A 33 1.83 -8.68 -6.73
N SER A 34 2.43 -8.34 -7.87
CA SER A 34 3.89 -8.20 -7.91
C SER A 34 4.32 -7.05 -6.99
N ARG A 35 5.52 -7.18 -6.44
CA ARG A 35 6.05 -6.14 -5.56
C ARG A 35 6.20 -4.81 -6.30
N GLU A 36 6.62 -4.87 -7.56
CA GLU A 36 6.81 -3.66 -8.36
C GLU A 36 5.50 -2.90 -8.55
N LEU A 37 4.44 -3.62 -8.91
CA LEU A 37 3.14 -3.00 -9.13
C LEU A 37 2.57 -2.47 -7.81
N ALA A 38 2.73 -3.25 -6.74
CA ALA A 38 2.29 -2.82 -5.42
C ALA A 38 3.03 -1.55 -4.97
N LEU A 39 4.35 -1.49 -5.25
CA LEU A 39 5.14 -0.34 -4.85
C LEU A 39 4.75 0.92 -5.61
N MET A 40 4.51 0.79 -6.91
CA MET A 40 4.04 1.92 -7.71
C MET A 40 2.69 2.43 -7.22
N SER A 41 1.81 1.50 -6.88
CA SER A 41 0.48 1.84 -6.39
C SER A 41 0.53 2.48 -5.00
N LEU A 42 1.44 1.99 -4.16
CA LEU A 42 1.68 2.58 -2.84
C LEU A 42 2.20 4.01 -2.98
N GLY A 43 3.12 4.23 -3.93
CA GLY A 43 3.63 5.57 -4.19
C GLY A 43 2.52 6.53 -4.60
N TRP A 44 1.59 6.06 -5.44
CA TRP A 44 0.46 6.86 -5.85
C TRP A 44 -0.44 7.21 -4.65
N LEU A 45 -0.75 6.21 -3.80
CA LEU A 45 -1.55 6.44 -2.61
C LEU A 45 -0.89 7.43 -1.66
N SER A 46 0.43 7.32 -1.53
CA SER A 46 1.20 8.22 -0.68
C SER A 46 1.16 9.65 -1.22
N ARG A 47 1.31 9.79 -2.54
CA ARG A 47 1.25 11.09 -3.20
C ARG A 47 -0.11 11.74 -3.02
N GLU A 48 -1.18 10.94 -3.04
CA GLU A 48 -2.55 11.43 -2.87
C GLU A 48 -2.92 11.62 -1.41
N GLY A 49 -2.05 11.25 -0.47
CA GLY A 49 -2.29 11.47 0.94
C GLY A 49 -3.22 10.47 1.60
N HIS A 50 -3.44 9.31 0.96
CA HIS A 50 -4.34 8.30 1.51
C HIS A 50 -3.66 7.37 2.51
N VAL A 51 -2.35 7.27 2.45
CA VAL A 51 -1.58 6.39 3.34
C VAL A 51 -0.38 7.14 3.91
N ILE A 52 0.12 6.62 5.02
CA ILE A 52 1.36 7.06 5.64
C ILE A 52 2.32 5.89 5.54
N VAL A 53 3.53 6.16 5.02
CA VAL A 53 4.56 5.16 4.88
C VAL A 53 5.71 5.53 5.81
N ARG A 54 6.10 4.60 6.68
CA ARG A 54 7.26 4.77 7.55
C ARG A 54 8.28 3.70 7.25
N GLN A 55 9.54 4.08 7.26
CA GLN A 55 10.61 3.09 7.13
C GLN A 55 11.06 2.71 8.53
N GLU A 56 11.06 1.40 8.82
CA GLU A 56 11.52 0.87 10.09
C GLU A 56 12.55 -0.19 9.79
N GLY A 57 13.82 0.15 10.03
CA GLY A 57 14.93 -0.70 9.63
C GLY A 57 14.95 -0.84 8.12
N LYS A 58 14.85 -2.08 7.63
CA LYS A 58 14.84 -2.37 6.20
C LYS A 58 13.43 -2.49 5.64
N ASP A 59 12.43 -2.40 6.51
CA ASP A 59 11.03 -2.62 6.12
C ASP A 59 10.27 -1.31 6.00
N LEU A 60 9.26 -1.33 5.15
CA LEU A 60 8.30 -0.24 5.09
C LEU A 60 7.06 -0.66 5.86
N HIS A 61 6.53 0.25 6.67
CA HIS A 61 5.25 0.07 7.34
C HIS A 61 4.24 1.02 6.72
N VAL A 62 3.06 0.51 6.47
CA VAL A 62 2.02 1.25 5.76
C VAL A 62 0.77 1.31 6.61
N ALA A 63 0.20 2.50 6.72
CA ALA A 63 -1.04 2.71 7.46
C ALA A 63 -1.94 3.65 6.66
N LEU A 64 -3.24 3.50 6.83
CA LEU A 64 -4.18 4.48 6.27
C LEU A 64 -4.02 5.80 7.01
N ARG A 65 -4.10 6.88 6.26
CA ARG A 65 -4.15 8.20 6.86
C ARG A 65 -5.60 8.51 7.20
N ARG A 66 -5.88 8.62 8.50
CA ARG A 66 -7.21 8.98 8.98
C ARG A 66 -7.14 10.35 9.64
N SER A 67 -8.06 11.18 9.30
CA SER A 67 -8.14 12.53 9.87
C SER A 67 -9.19 12.59 10.96
#